data_b2fa6af52ba4a6e549ff86dedd8a0ad2
#
_entry.id   b2fa6af52ba4a6e549ff86dedd8a0ad2
#
_cell.length_a   1.000
_cell.length_b   1.000
_cell.length_c   1.000
_cell.angle_alpha   90.00
_cell.angle_beta   90.00
_cell.angle_gamma   90.00
#
_symmetry.space_group_name_H-M   'P 1'
#
loop_
_entity.id
_entity.type
_entity.pdbx_description
1 polymer ?
#
loop_
_entity_poly.entity_id
_entity_poly.type
_entity_poly.pdbx_seq_one_letter_code
_entity_poly.pdbx_strand_id
1 'polypeptide(L)'
;MIVREDNFAYRLWRYDGAPGELIPLLQSAQDHFGYIPRRAISHISGVTGIPESEVYGVVTFYSQFRLQPVGKYVIRACDGTACHVSDAMMIIETIEDELSIEVGGTTEDDLFTLSIVACIGCCSLSPVIMINDETYARLTPALVRKLLRSYRRRETTVGAEKFSANCGEQA
;
A
#
# COMPACT_ATOMS: atom_id res chain seq x y z
N MET A 1 17.02 6.78 -1.71
CA MET A 1 16.39 5.57 -1.12
C MET A 1 17.31 4.38 -1.37
N ILE A 2 18.10 3.96 -0.37
CA ILE A 2 19.07 2.85 -0.50
C ILE A 2 18.26 1.56 -0.49
N VAL A 3 18.23 0.89 -1.63
CA VAL A 3 17.53 -0.39 -1.81
C VAL A 3 18.24 -1.44 -0.94
N ARG A 4 17.52 -2.01 0.01
CA ARG A 4 17.97 -3.13 0.84
C ARG A 4 18.05 -4.42 0.01
N GLU A 5 18.97 -4.48 -0.94
CA GLU A 5 19.10 -5.61 -1.87
C GLU A 5 19.62 -6.89 -1.19
N ASP A 6 20.45 -6.74 -0.16
CA ASP A 6 21.23 -7.85 0.40
C ASP A 6 20.45 -8.79 1.33
N ASN A 7 19.23 -8.43 1.75
CA ASN A 7 18.49 -9.17 2.75
C ASN A 7 17.33 -10.02 2.18
N PHE A 8 16.93 -9.80 0.92
CA PHE A 8 15.83 -10.56 0.32
C PHE A 8 16.28 -11.98 -0.09
N ALA A 9 17.43 -12.11 -0.72
CA ALA A 9 18.03 -13.41 -1.06
C ALA A 9 18.24 -14.28 0.21
N TYR A 10 18.65 -13.66 1.33
CA TYR A 10 18.78 -14.35 2.62
C TYR A 10 17.44 -14.81 3.20
N ARG A 11 16.34 -14.12 2.95
CA ARG A 11 14.99 -14.55 3.37
C ARG A 11 14.48 -15.73 2.56
N LEU A 12 14.84 -15.82 1.28
CA LEU A 12 14.52 -16.98 0.43
C LEU A 12 15.19 -18.26 0.90
N TRP A 13 16.31 -18.16 1.61
CA TRP A 13 17.09 -19.30 2.13
C TRP A 13 16.34 -20.14 3.19
N ARG A 14 15.24 -19.63 3.70
CA ARG A 14 14.36 -20.37 4.64
C ARG A 14 13.39 -21.32 3.95
N TYR A 15 13.34 -21.27 2.64
CA TYR A 15 12.43 -22.05 1.82
C TYR A 15 13.23 -23.05 1.00
N ASP A 16 12.74 -24.28 0.93
CA ASP A 16 13.40 -25.37 0.18
C ASP A 16 13.17 -25.27 -1.34
N GLY A 17 12.40 -24.26 -1.80
CA GLY A 17 12.06 -24.04 -3.20
C GLY A 17 11.00 -25.02 -3.73
N ALA A 18 10.26 -25.68 -2.83
CA ALA A 18 9.15 -26.54 -3.25
C ALA A 18 8.05 -25.74 -3.97
N PRO A 19 7.40 -26.29 -5.03
CA PRO A 19 6.32 -25.58 -5.73
C PRO A 19 5.18 -25.10 -4.83
N GLY A 20 4.90 -25.80 -3.72
CA GLY A 20 3.90 -25.40 -2.73
C GLY A 20 4.27 -24.16 -1.90
N GLU A 21 5.50 -23.68 -1.98
CA GLU A 21 5.99 -22.51 -1.24
C GLU A 21 5.87 -21.19 -2.02
N LEU A 22 5.34 -21.22 -3.25
CA LEU A 22 5.23 -20.05 -4.11
C LEU A 22 4.49 -18.89 -3.42
N ILE A 23 3.33 -19.15 -2.80
CA ILE A 23 2.54 -18.12 -2.12
C ILE A 23 3.28 -17.55 -0.91
N PRO A 24 3.84 -18.35 0.03
CA PRO A 24 4.68 -17.85 1.11
C PRO A 24 5.89 -17.02 0.64
N LEU A 25 6.54 -17.41 -0.44
CA LEU A 25 7.67 -16.68 -1.03
C LEU A 25 7.23 -15.30 -1.57
N LEU A 26 6.10 -15.26 -2.27
CA LEU A 26 5.50 -14.00 -2.76
C LEU A 26 5.08 -13.09 -1.61
N GLN A 27 4.50 -13.63 -0.55
CA GLN A 27 4.16 -12.87 0.67
C GLN A 27 5.42 -12.29 1.32
N SER A 28 6.47 -13.10 1.48
CA SER A 28 7.76 -12.64 2.03
C SER A 28 8.41 -11.55 1.18
N ALA A 29 8.26 -11.63 -0.16
CA ALA A 29 8.73 -10.59 -1.07
C ALA A 29 7.94 -9.28 -0.87
N GLN A 30 6.62 -9.37 -0.80
CA GLN A 30 5.75 -8.21 -0.60
C GLN A 30 5.97 -7.56 0.76
N ASP A 31 6.16 -8.33 1.82
CA ASP A 31 6.49 -7.81 3.16
C ASP A 31 7.84 -7.08 3.19
N HIS A 32 8.78 -7.52 2.35
CA HIS A 32 10.10 -6.92 2.28
C HIS A 32 10.14 -5.62 1.45
N PHE A 33 9.49 -5.62 0.28
CA PHE A 33 9.53 -4.51 -0.67
C PHE A 33 8.30 -3.59 -0.60
N GLY A 34 7.20 -4.02 0.06
CA GLY A 34 5.89 -3.38 0.04
C GLY A 34 5.06 -3.72 -1.21
N TYR A 35 5.69 -4.30 -2.22
CA TYR A 35 5.10 -4.79 -3.47
C TYR A 35 5.99 -5.90 -4.04
N ILE A 36 5.60 -6.54 -5.14
CA ILE A 36 6.41 -7.58 -5.79
C ILE A 36 7.12 -7.00 -7.02
N PRO A 37 8.39 -6.56 -6.90
CA PRO A 37 9.16 -6.08 -8.04
C PRO A 37 9.51 -7.22 -8.99
N ARG A 38 9.71 -6.90 -10.27
CA ARG A 38 10.04 -7.89 -11.31
C ARG A 38 11.26 -8.76 -10.92
N ARG A 39 12.27 -8.17 -10.29
CA ARG A 39 13.45 -8.90 -9.79
C ARG A 39 13.10 -9.96 -8.75
N ALA A 40 12.09 -9.74 -7.89
CA ALA A 40 11.64 -10.75 -6.94
C ALA A 40 10.99 -11.95 -7.65
N ILE A 41 10.26 -11.71 -8.74
CA ILE A 41 9.69 -12.78 -9.58
C ILE A 41 10.81 -13.63 -10.16
N SER A 42 11.85 -13.02 -10.75
CA SER A 42 13.00 -13.75 -11.30
C SER A 42 13.75 -14.56 -10.24
N HIS A 43 13.94 -14.01 -9.03
CA HIS A 43 14.59 -14.73 -7.93
C HIS A 43 13.75 -15.90 -7.45
N ILE A 44 12.42 -15.72 -7.29
CA ILE A 44 11.50 -16.79 -6.87
C ILE A 44 11.46 -17.89 -7.93
N SER A 45 11.40 -17.53 -9.21
CA SER A 45 11.50 -18.48 -10.33
C SER A 45 12.78 -19.32 -10.26
N GLY A 46 13.93 -18.67 -10.01
CA GLY A 46 15.23 -19.34 -9.87
C GLY A 46 15.29 -20.32 -8.71
N VAL A 47 14.65 -20.01 -7.58
CA VAL A 47 14.65 -20.87 -6.38
C VAL A 47 13.67 -22.03 -6.50
N THR A 48 12.46 -21.77 -7.04
CA THR A 48 11.38 -22.78 -7.13
C THR A 48 11.42 -23.62 -8.41
N GLY A 49 12.15 -23.16 -9.44
CA GLY A 49 12.12 -23.75 -10.78
C GLY A 49 10.82 -23.49 -11.54
N ILE A 50 9.88 -22.72 -10.97
CA ILE A 50 8.62 -22.33 -11.63
C ILE A 50 8.91 -21.23 -12.65
N PRO A 51 8.43 -21.32 -13.90
CA PRO A 51 8.62 -20.29 -14.90
C PRO A 51 8.14 -18.91 -14.43
N GLU A 52 8.87 -17.83 -14.76
CA GLU A 52 8.47 -16.45 -14.40
C GLU A 52 7.04 -16.10 -14.85
N SER A 53 6.61 -16.61 -15.99
CA SER A 53 5.25 -16.41 -16.51
C SER A 53 4.17 -16.99 -15.60
N GLU A 54 4.44 -18.13 -14.99
CA GLU A 54 3.51 -18.77 -14.04
C GLU A 54 3.52 -18.03 -12.70
N VAL A 55 4.71 -17.65 -12.19
CA VAL A 55 4.84 -16.81 -10.99
C VAL A 55 4.09 -15.50 -11.19
N TYR A 56 4.25 -14.84 -12.35
CA TYR A 56 3.54 -13.61 -12.69
C TYR A 56 2.02 -13.83 -12.77
N GLY A 57 1.59 -14.94 -13.34
CA GLY A 57 0.16 -15.33 -13.39
C GLY A 57 -0.43 -15.44 -11.98
N VAL A 58 0.28 -16.04 -11.03
CA VAL A 58 -0.15 -16.13 -9.63
C VAL A 58 -0.24 -14.74 -8.99
N VAL A 59 0.76 -13.87 -9.21
CA VAL A 59 0.76 -12.50 -8.67
C VAL A 59 -0.43 -11.68 -9.19
N THR A 60 -0.79 -11.82 -10.46
CA THR A 60 -1.91 -11.09 -11.06
C THR A 60 -3.28 -11.69 -10.71
N PHE A 61 -3.33 -12.97 -10.41
CA PHE A 61 -4.57 -13.66 -10.03
C PHE A 61 -5.03 -13.33 -8.60
N TYR A 62 -4.09 -13.27 -7.64
CA TYR A 62 -4.42 -13.02 -6.25
C TYR A 62 -4.40 -11.52 -5.94
N SER A 63 -5.55 -10.94 -5.57
CA SER A 63 -5.72 -9.51 -5.26
C SER A 63 -4.89 -9.00 -4.07
N GLN A 64 -4.37 -9.91 -3.24
CA GLN A 64 -3.47 -9.56 -2.14
C GLN A 64 -2.09 -9.08 -2.62
N PHE A 65 -1.65 -9.48 -3.82
CA PHE A 65 -0.35 -9.11 -4.35
C PHE A 65 -0.40 -7.81 -5.16
N ARG A 66 0.69 -7.06 -5.10
CA ARG A 66 0.83 -5.76 -5.76
C ARG A 66 2.09 -5.74 -6.59
N LEU A 67 1.97 -5.33 -7.85
CA LEU A 67 3.10 -5.17 -8.78
C LEU A 67 3.68 -3.75 -8.78
N GLN A 68 2.94 -2.80 -8.23
CA GLN A 68 3.35 -1.40 -8.14
C GLN A 68 3.64 -1.03 -6.68
N PRO A 69 4.61 -0.13 -6.44
CA PRO A 69 4.83 0.42 -5.12
C PRO A 69 3.56 1.10 -4.60
N VAL A 70 3.32 0.99 -3.31
CA VAL A 70 2.24 1.71 -2.63
C VAL A 70 2.83 2.81 -1.78
N GLY A 71 2.07 3.87 -1.63
CA GLY A 71 2.42 4.97 -0.74
C GLY A 71 2.47 4.53 0.72
N LYS A 72 3.08 5.35 1.55
CA LYS A 72 3.19 5.13 2.99
C LYS A 72 1.82 4.95 3.67
N TYR A 73 0.81 5.66 3.17
CA TYR A 73 -0.57 5.62 3.64
C TYR A 73 -1.48 5.03 2.57
N VAL A 74 -1.96 3.82 2.78
CA VAL A 74 -2.89 3.15 1.89
C VAL A 74 -4.30 3.49 2.35
N ILE A 75 -5.02 4.27 1.54
CA ILE A 75 -6.42 4.64 1.76
C ILE A 75 -7.28 3.58 1.10
N ARG A 76 -8.12 2.90 1.88
CA ARG A 76 -9.14 1.97 1.40
C ARG A 76 -10.50 2.62 1.59
N ALA A 77 -11.15 3.02 0.50
CA ALA A 77 -12.49 3.56 0.52
C ALA A 77 -13.53 2.44 0.36
N CYS A 78 -14.51 2.41 1.23
CA CYS A 78 -15.57 1.41 1.18
C CYS A 78 -16.64 1.81 0.16
N ASP A 79 -16.90 0.93 -0.82
CA ASP A 79 -17.99 1.08 -1.81
C ASP A 79 -19.11 0.04 -1.61
N GLY A 80 -19.24 -0.52 -0.41
CA GLY A 80 -20.34 -1.39 -0.07
C GLY A 80 -21.70 -0.66 -0.04
N THR A 81 -22.79 -1.39 -0.22
CA THR A 81 -24.16 -0.84 -0.36
C THR A 81 -24.50 0.24 0.67
N ALA A 82 -24.19 0.02 1.95
CA ALA A 82 -24.49 1.00 3.01
C ALA A 82 -23.67 2.29 2.84
N CYS A 83 -22.40 2.19 2.42
CA CYS A 83 -21.56 3.34 2.16
C CYS A 83 -21.99 4.06 0.88
N HIS A 84 -22.36 3.31 -0.15
CA HIS A 84 -22.86 3.87 -1.41
C HIS A 84 -24.13 4.70 -1.20
N VAL A 85 -25.10 4.18 -0.42
CA VAL A 85 -26.32 4.93 -0.04
C VAL A 85 -26.02 6.15 0.84
N SER A 86 -24.86 6.16 1.51
CA SER A 86 -24.40 7.26 2.36
C SER A 86 -23.36 8.16 1.67
N ASP A 87 -23.46 8.31 0.34
CA ASP A 87 -22.64 9.20 -0.48
C ASP A 87 -21.14 8.86 -0.49
N ALA A 88 -20.76 7.55 -0.43
CA ALA A 88 -19.37 7.12 -0.53
C ALA A 88 -18.67 7.61 -1.80
N MET A 89 -19.38 7.73 -2.92
CA MET A 89 -18.83 8.28 -4.17
C MET A 89 -18.29 9.69 -3.98
N MET A 90 -19.04 10.58 -3.29
CA MET A 90 -18.58 11.94 -2.99
C MET A 90 -17.33 11.94 -2.11
N ILE A 91 -17.17 10.95 -1.22
CA ILE A 91 -15.97 10.79 -0.40
C ILE A 91 -14.78 10.38 -1.28
N ILE A 92 -14.98 9.42 -2.20
CA ILE A 92 -13.96 8.95 -3.14
C ILE A 92 -13.50 10.09 -4.04
N GLU A 93 -14.43 10.79 -4.71
CA GLU A 93 -14.14 11.96 -5.53
C GLU A 93 -13.38 13.05 -4.76
N THR A 94 -13.75 13.29 -3.49
CA THR A 94 -13.06 14.25 -2.64
C THR A 94 -11.60 13.83 -2.36
N ILE A 95 -11.34 12.53 -2.24
CA ILE A 95 -9.98 12.01 -2.04
C ILE A 95 -9.18 12.16 -3.34
N GLU A 96 -9.76 11.80 -4.48
CA GLU A 96 -9.13 11.93 -5.80
C GLU A 96 -8.75 13.40 -6.08
N ASP A 97 -9.66 14.33 -5.83
CA ASP A 97 -9.44 15.78 -6.00
C ASP A 97 -8.33 16.31 -5.07
N GLU A 98 -8.39 15.99 -3.78
CA GLU A 98 -7.43 16.51 -2.78
C GLU A 98 -6.01 15.93 -2.99
N LEU A 99 -5.91 14.70 -3.49
CA LEU A 99 -4.64 14.01 -3.72
C LEU A 99 -4.16 14.10 -5.17
N SER A 100 -5.03 14.53 -6.11
CA SER A 100 -4.78 14.55 -7.56
C SER A 100 -4.36 13.18 -8.11
N ILE A 101 -5.03 12.12 -7.67
CA ILE A 101 -4.82 10.74 -8.13
C ILE A 101 -6.17 10.09 -8.42
N GLU A 102 -6.18 9.12 -9.33
CA GLU A 102 -7.33 8.26 -9.59
C GLU A 102 -7.32 7.05 -8.64
N VAL A 103 -8.46 6.36 -8.54
CA VAL A 103 -8.55 5.06 -7.84
C VAL A 103 -7.51 4.07 -8.37
N GLY A 104 -6.76 3.47 -7.48
CA GLY A 104 -5.63 2.58 -7.79
C GLY A 104 -4.29 3.32 -7.94
N GLY A 105 -4.31 4.66 -7.97
CA GLY A 105 -3.11 5.48 -8.10
C GLY A 105 -2.40 5.74 -6.78
N THR A 106 -1.13 6.17 -6.91
CA THR A 106 -0.28 6.63 -5.81
C THR A 106 0.17 8.06 -6.09
N THR A 107 0.22 8.92 -5.07
CA THR A 107 0.72 10.29 -5.21
C THR A 107 2.19 10.31 -5.62
N GLU A 108 2.62 11.36 -6.34
CA GLU A 108 4.01 11.51 -6.84
C GLU A 108 5.06 11.52 -5.72
N ASP A 109 4.64 11.91 -4.51
CA ASP A 109 5.49 11.91 -3.31
C ASP A 109 5.54 10.53 -2.59
N ASP A 110 4.96 9.47 -3.19
CA ASP A 110 4.83 8.13 -2.61
C ASP A 110 4.17 8.12 -1.21
N LEU A 111 3.37 9.15 -0.91
CA LEU A 111 2.77 9.29 0.42
C LEU A 111 1.44 8.55 0.54
N PHE A 112 0.55 8.71 -0.44
CA PHE A 112 -0.78 8.11 -0.43
C PHE A 112 -1.02 7.20 -1.62
N THR A 113 -1.72 6.09 -1.37
CA THR A 113 -2.32 5.25 -2.41
C THR A 113 -3.80 5.13 -2.14
N LEU A 114 -4.65 5.36 -3.14
CA LEU A 114 -6.10 5.20 -3.05
C LEU A 114 -6.53 3.85 -3.63
N SER A 115 -7.31 3.10 -2.89
CA SER A 115 -7.96 1.86 -3.37
C SER A 115 -9.42 1.81 -2.92
N ILE A 116 -10.26 1.12 -3.70
CA ILE A 116 -11.64 0.83 -3.33
C ILE A 116 -11.72 -0.60 -2.81
N VAL A 117 -12.52 -0.81 -1.79
CA VAL A 117 -12.84 -2.14 -1.25
C VAL A 117 -14.34 -2.34 -1.18
N ALA A 118 -14.81 -3.55 -1.47
CA ALA A 118 -16.22 -3.88 -1.50
C ALA A 118 -16.91 -3.66 -0.14
N CYS A 119 -16.23 -3.96 0.98
CA CYS A 119 -16.76 -3.70 2.31
C CYS A 119 -15.64 -3.74 3.36
N ILE A 120 -15.65 -2.77 4.29
CA ILE A 120 -14.74 -2.72 5.46
C ILE A 120 -15.36 -3.44 6.67
N GLY A 121 -16.68 -3.70 6.66
CA GLY A 121 -17.38 -4.36 7.77
C GLY A 121 -18.02 -3.39 8.78
N CYS A 122 -17.89 -2.07 8.60
CA CYS A 122 -18.41 -1.05 9.52
C CYS A 122 -19.66 -0.35 8.99
N CYS A 123 -20.63 -1.09 8.46
CA CYS A 123 -21.78 -0.56 7.72
C CYS A 123 -22.68 0.40 8.51
N SER A 124 -22.80 0.23 9.82
CA SER A 124 -23.56 1.15 10.71
C SER A 124 -22.90 2.52 10.89
N LEU A 125 -21.67 2.68 10.44
CA LEU A 125 -20.87 3.90 10.58
C LEU A 125 -20.57 4.56 9.23
N SER A 126 -21.31 4.17 8.19
CA SER A 126 -21.10 4.67 6.81
C SER A 126 -21.27 6.19 6.71
N PRO A 127 -20.58 6.87 5.74
CA PRO A 127 -19.54 6.33 4.89
C PRO A 127 -18.18 6.17 5.62
N VAL A 128 -17.39 5.16 5.23
CA VAL A 128 -16.17 4.73 5.96
C VAL A 128 -14.99 4.63 5.01
N ILE A 129 -13.84 5.10 5.46
CA ILE A 129 -12.54 4.78 4.86
C ILE A 129 -11.62 4.18 5.92
N MET A 130 -10.59 3.48 5.47
CA MET A 130 -9.50 3.00 6.31
C MET A 130 -8.17 3.55 5.76
N ILE A 131 -7.33 4.10 6.62
CA ILE A 131 -5.96 4.52 6.27
C ILE A 131 -5.00 3.61 7.03
N ASN A 132 -4.30 2.75 6.31
CA ASN A 132 -3.56 1.61 6.87
C ASN A 132 -4.48 0.76 7.75
N ASP A 133 -4.30 0.80 9.08
CA ASP A 133 -5.10 0.04 10.04
C ASP A 133 -6.11 0.91 10.83
N GLU A 134 -6.11 2.24 10.58
CA GLU A 134 -7.02 3.17 11.24
C GLU A 134 -8.31 3.36 10.43
N THR A 135 -9.46 3.16 11.08
CA THR A 135 -10.79 3.31 10.47
C THR A 135 -11.41 4.66 10.80
N TYR A 136 -11.88 5.36 9.77
CA TYR A 136 -12.57 6.65 9.87
C TYR A 136 -13.99 6.53 9.36
N ALA A 137 -14.93 6.95 10.19
CA ALA A 137 -16.35 6.71 9.98
C ALA A 137 -17.16 8.02 9.93
N ARG A 138 -18.41 7.94 9.42
CA ARG A 138 -19.35 9.08 9.28
C ARG A 138 -18.68 10.28 8.61
N LEU A 139 -17.96 9.99 7.54
CA LEU A 139 -17.15 10.99 6.85
C LEU A 139 -18.02 11.98 6.08
N THR A 140 -17.50 13.20 6.01
CA THR A 140 -17.95 14.24 5.11
C THR A 140 -16.78 14.74 4.29
N PRO A 141 -17.00 15.36 3.10
CA PRO A 141 -15.91 15.90 2.30
C PRO A 141 -14.97 16.84 3.07
N ALA A 142 -15.52 17.66 3.97
CA ALA A 142 -14.73 18.56 4.81
C ALA A 142 -13.82 17.81 5.81
N LEU A 143 -14.34 16.74 6.41
CA LEU A 143 -13.56 15.88 7.33
C LEU A 143 -12.46 15.14 6.58
N VAL A 144 -12.74 14.63 5.39
CA VAL A 144 -11.74 13.94 4.55
C VAL A 144 -10.58 14.86 4.21
N ARG A 145 -10.85 16.06 3.69
CA ARG A 145 -9.80 17.06 3.40
C ARG A 145 -8.97 17.40 4.64
N LYS A 146 -9.62 17.62 5.78
CA LYS A 146 -8.93 17.89 7.05
C LYS A 146 -8.04 16.71 7.47
N LEU A 147 -8.53 15.49 7.31
CA LEU A 147 -7.82 14.26 7.65
C LEU A 147 -6.57 14.11 6.79
N LEU A 148 -6.69 14.18 5.46
CA LEU A 148 -5.57 14.04 4.54
C LEU A 148 -4.48 15.10 4.76
N ARG A 149 -4.89 16.35 4.99
CA ARG A 149 -3.95 17.43 5.34
C ARG A 149 -3.24 17.19 6.67
N SER A 150 -3.90 16.55 7.65
CA SER A 150 -3.27 16.21 8.92
C SER A 150 -2.16 15.17 8.74
N TYR A 151 -2.38 14.17 7.87
CA TYR A 151 -1.37 13.17 7.52
C TYR A 151 -0.17 13.80 6.79
N ARG A 152 -0.40 14.69 5.81
CA ARG A 152 0.68 15.44 5.15
C ARG A 152 1.51 16.27 6.11
N ARG A 153 0.87 16.97 7.06
CA ARG A 153 1.58 17.77 8.07
C ARG A 153 2.49 16.92 8.96
N ARG A 154 2.03 15.73 9.39
CA ARG A 154 2.84 14.80 10.19
C ARG A 154 4.14 14.46 9.48
N GLU A 155 4.08 14.21 8.18
CA GLU A 155 5.27 13.88 7.39
C GLU A 155 6.23 15.06 7.24
N THR A 156 5.70 16.25 7.02
CA THR A 156 6.53 17.48 6.95
C THR A 156 7.27 17.71 8.26
N THR A 157 6.64 17.46 9.41
CA THR A 157 7.25 17.65 10.74
C THR A 157 8.32 16.57 11.01
N VAL A 158 8.04 15.31 10.69
CA VAL A 158 9.00 14.20 10.86
C VAL A 158 10.19 14.33 9.90
N GLY A 159 9.98 14.88 8.70
CA GLY A 159 11.04 15.18 7.73
C GLY A 159 11.97 16.28 8.21
N ALA A 160 11.43 17.30 8.87
CA ALA A 160 12.21 18.43 9.41
C ALA A 160 13.10 18.01 10.60
N GLU A 161 12.59 17.14 11.48
CA GLU A 161 13.39 16.61 12.61
C GLU A 161 14.54 15.71 12.16
N LYS A 162 14.35 14.90 11.11
CA LYS A 162 15.44 14.07 10.53
C LYS A 162 16.51 14.91 9.84
N PHE A 163 16.16 16.07 9.28
CA PHE A 163 17.13 16.96 8.63
C PHE A 163 17.96 17.74 9.64
N SER A 164 17.39 18.12 10.78
CA SER A 164 18.11 18.83 11.85
C SER A 164 19.08 17.92 12.62
N ALA A 165 18.77 16.63 12.75
CA ALA A 165 19.64 15.67 13.43
C ALA A 165 20.91 15.30 12.62
N ASN A 166 20.92 15.51 11.30
CA ASN A 166 22.05 15.17 10.45
C ASN A 166 23.01 16.34 10.19
N CYS A 167 22.73 17.54 10.73
CA CYS A 167 23.56 18.73 10.56
C CYS A 167 24.47 19.03 11.78
N GLY A 168 24.46 18.17 12.79
CA GLY A 168 25.17 18.36 14.07
C GLY A 168 26.48 17.58 14.24
N GLU A 169 26.94 16.83 13.24
CA GLU A 169 28.15 15.98 13.41
C GLU A 169 29.21 16.22 12.32
N GLN A 170 29.54 17.48 12.07
CA GLN A 170 30.78 17.91 11.44
C GLN A 170 31.17 19.29 11.98
N ALA A 171 31.74 19.34 13.18
CA ALA A 171 32.59 20.42 13.65
C ALA A 171 33.68 19.84 14.55
#